data_2e1d38f23f8ded3134febea6efdb31a3
#
_entry.id   2e1d38f23f8ded3134febea6efdb31a3
#
_cell.length_a   1.000
_cell.length_b   1.000
_cell.length_c   1.000
_cell.angle_alpha   90.00
_cell.angle_beta   90.00
_cell.angle_gamma   90.00
#
_symmetry.space_group_name_H-M   'P 1'
#
loop_
_entity.id
_entity.type
_entity.pdbx_description
1 polymer ?
#
loop_
_entity_poly.entity_id
_entity_poly.type
_entity_poly.pdbx_seq_one_letter_code
_entity_poly.pdbx_strand_id
1 'polypeptide(L)'
;YGANVTVKDGAAKKNTAEISGGTVTGNVYGGVLTAVAATKNATGGSAHITGGSVGGNVYGGAITDAAASGNVTGSSVHVAGGTVTGTVYGGHNAGTGTATGGIVTITGGHMGAVYGGYTATTGAATTGNTINLGTADTVTPAGTVTAAGTPVAAGTSIGNIYGGNQS
;
A
#
# COMPACT_ATOMS: atom_id res chain seq x y z
N TYR A 1 -6.68 -15.44 3.33
CA TYR A 1 -5.66 -15.54 2.27
C TYR A 1 -5.91 -14.41 1.28
N GLY A 2 -5.07 -13.36 1.28
CA GLY A 2 -4.98 -12.45 0.16
C GLY A 2 -4.48 -13.20 -1.07
N ALA A 3 -5.08 -12.97 -2.24
CA ALA A 3 -4.69 -13.65 -3.46
C ALA A 3 -3.28 -13.23 -3.88
N ASN A 4 -2.32 -14.13 -3.76
CA ASN A 4 -1.03 -14.01 -4.44
C ASN A 4 -1.26 -14.41 -5.91
N VAL A 5 -1.46 -13.43 -6.78
CA VAL A 5 -1.61 -13.67 -8.22
C VAL A 5 -0.21 -13.61 -8.85
N THR A 6 0.43 -14.74 -8.97
CA THR A 6 1.63 -14.88 -9.81
C THR A 6 1.17 -14.94 -11.28
N VAL A 7 1.26 -13.82 -11.97
CA VAL A 7 0.88 -13.76 -13.39
C VAL A 7 2.16 -13.69 -14.21
N LYS A 8 2.45 -14.74 -14.96
CA LYS A 8 3.67 -14.89 -15.75
C LYS A 8 3.77 -13.93 -16.95
N ASP A 9 2.64 -13.39 -17.44
CA ASP A 9 2.57 -12.44 -18.56
C ASP A 9 1.33 -11.53 -18.55
N GLY A 10 0.63 -11.44 -17.43
CA GLY A 10 -0.57 -10.61 -17.28
C GLY A 10 -0.37 -9.43 -16.33
N ALA A 11 -1.13 -8.37 -16.52
CA ALA A 11 -1.20 -7.29 -15.56
C ALA A 11 -2.00 -7.73 -14.32
N ALA A 12 -1.52 -7.41 -13.11
CA ALA A 12 -2.33 -7.55 -11.91
C ALA A 12 -3.35 -6.39 -11.86
N LYS A 13 -4.64 -6.69 -12.06
CA LYS A 13 -5.70 -5.66 -12.14
C LYS A 13 -6.77 -5.91 -11.11
N LYS A 14 -7.11 -4.86 -10.33
CA LYS A 14 -8.30 -4.79 -9.45
C LYS A 14 -8.49 -6.00 -8.53
N ASN A 15 -7.42 -6.57 -8.01
CA ASN A 15 -7.48 -7.65 -7.03
C ASN A 15 -7.72 -7.08 -5.64
N THR A 16 -8.44 -7.80 -4.78
CA THR A 16 -8.71 -7.39 -3.41
C THR A 16 -8.28 -8.47 -2.44
N ALA A 17 -7.61 -8.06 -1.35
CA ALA A 17 -7.35 -8.86 -0.17
C ALA A 17 -8.10 -8.26 1.02
N GLU A 18 -8.76 -9.09 1.82
CA GLU A 18 -9.48 -8.67 3.02
C GLU A 18 -9.03 -9.49 4.22
N ILE A 19 -8.70 -8.83 5.33
CA ILE A 19 -8.34 -9.42 6.61
C ILE A 19 -9.25 -8.82 7.67
N SER A 20 -10.19 -9.62 8.17
CA SER A 20 -11.14 -9.22 9.21
C SER A 20 -10.81 -9.78 10.59
N GLY A 21 -9.88 -10.75 10.66
CA GLY A 21 -9.47 -11.39 11.91
C GLY A 21 -8.38 -12.43 11.71
N GLY A 22 -7.98 -13.11 12.79
CA GLY A 22 -6.92 -14.12 12.77
C GLY A 22 -5.52 -13.53 12.62
N THR A 23 -4.56 -14.39 12.25
CA THR A 23 -3.15 -14.01 12.11
C THR A 23 -2.61 -14.39 10.73
N VAL A 24 -2.02 -13.42 10.04
CA VAL A 24 -1.25 -13.60 8.81
C VAL A 24 0.22 -13.35 9.16
N THR A 25 1.07 -14.37 9.08
CA THR A 25 2.49 -14.25 9.46
C THR A 25 3.33 -13.55 8.39
N GLY A 26 2.90 -13.59 7.13
CA GLY A 26 3.58 -12.98 5.98
C GLY A 26 2.96 -11.68 5.53
N ASN A 27 3.24 -11.33 4.27
CA ASN A 27 2.72 -10.14 3.62
C ASN A 27 1.29 -10.32 3.09
N VAL A 28 0.56 -9.21 2.99
CA VAL A 28 -0.75 -9.11 2.33
C VAL A 28 -0.63 -8.26 1.08
N TYR A 29 -1.16 -8.74 -0.03
CA TYR A 29 -1.14 -8.06 -1.32
C TYR A 29 -2.56 -7.95 -1.87
N GLY A 30 -3.01 -6.76 -2.17
CA GLY A 30 -4.22 -6.55 -2.99
C GLY A 30 -3.96 -7.00 -4.42
N GLY A 31 -2.81 -6.66 -4.99
CA GLY A 31 -2.34 -7.18 -6.27
C GLY A 31 -0.81 -7.22 -6.34
N VAL A 32 -0.23 -8.27 -6.88
CA VAL A 32 1.22 -8.40 -6.96
C VAL A 32 1.68 -8.98 -8.30
N LEU A 33 2.75 -8.41 -8.86
CA LEU A 33 3.52 -8.98 -9.96
C LEU A 33 4.88 -9.44 -9.42
N THR A 34 5.15 -10.73 -9.57
CA THR A 34 6.40 -11.38 -9.11
C THR A 34 7.23 -11.95 -10.27
N ALA A 35 6.78 -11.75 -11.52
CA ALA A 35 7.47 -12.27 -12.69
C ALA A 35 8.77 -11.50 -12.95
N VAL A 36 9.84 -12.24 -13.22
CA VAL A 36 11.16 -11.67 -13.58
C VAL A 36 11.04 -10.81 -14.83
N ALA A 37 11.62 -9.60 -14.78
CA ALA A 37 11.61 -8.62 -15.87
C ALA A 37 10.21 -8.28 -16.42
N ALA A 38 9.19 -8.26 -15.54
CA ALA A 38 7.83 -7.92 -15.96
C ALA A 38 7.76 -6.50 -16.54
N THR A 39 7.22 -6.36 -17.74
CA THR A 39 6.93 -5.08 -18.39
C THR A 39 5.50 -4.59 -18.16
N LYS A 40 4.69 -5.40 -17.48
CA LYS A 40 3.27 -5.14 -17.20
C LYS A 40 3.06 -4.41 -15.87
N ASN A 41 1.96 -3.71 -15.78
CA ASN A 41 1.63 -2.89 -14.62
C ASN A 41 0.83 -3.67 -13.57
N ALA A 42 1.04 -3.32 -12.29
CA ALA A 42 0.12 -3.65 -11.21
C ALA A 42 -0.84 -2.48 -11.01
N THR A 43 -2.13 -2.67 -11.29
CA THR A 43 -3.10 -1.58 -11.36
C THR A 43 -4.33 -1.86 -10.50
N GLY A 44 -4.71 -0.90 -9.64
CA GLY A 44 -5.96 -0.94 -8.89
C GLY A 44 -6.06 -2.09 -7.89
N GLY A 45 -4.96 -2.62 -7.39
CA GLY A 45 -4.96 -3.59 -6.29
C GLY A 45 -5.45 -2.94 -4.99
N SER A 46 -6.17 -3.69 -4.15
CA SER A 46 -6.73 -3.19 -2.91
C SER A 46 -6.49 -4.16 -1.75
N ALA A 47 -6.11 -3.66 -0.58
CA ALA A 47 -6.05 -4.43 0.65
C ALA A 47 -6.88 -3.76 1.74
N HIS A 48 -7.74 -4.54 2.42
CA HIS A 48 -8.60 -4.09 3.50
C HIS A 48 -8.27 -4.84 4.78
N ILE A 49 -7.88 -4.12 5.84
CA ILE A 49 -7.57 -4.68 7.15
C ILE A 49 -8.58 -4.10 8.13
N THR A 50 -9.55 -4.89 8.54
CA THR A 50 -10.59 -4.47 9.49
C THR A 50 -10.37 -5.06 10.89
N GLY A 51 -9.46 -6.05 11.00
CA GLY A 51 -9.11 -6.69 12.28
C GLY A 51 -8.00 -7.71 12.10
N GLY A 52 -7.65 -8.41 13.19
CA GLY A 52 -6.60 -9.43 13.18
C GLY A 52 -5.18 -8.87 13.26
N SER A 53 -4.20 -9.70 12.93
CA SER A 53 -2.78 -9.35 12.97
C SER A 53 -2.07 -9.74 11.68
N VAL A 54 -1.30 -8.82 11.11
CA VAL A 54 -0.42 -9.05 9.95
C VAL A 54 1.02 -8.85 10.40
N GLY A 55 1.82 -9.93 10.39
CA GLY A 55 3.22 -9.90 10.80
C GLY A 55 4.16 -9.27 9.76
N GLY A 56 3.80 -9.33 8.49
CA GLY A 56 4.54 -8.73 7.38
C GLY A 56 4.01 -7.37 6.95
N ASN A 57 4.30 -7.00 5.71
CA ASN A 57 3.85 -5.76 5.10
C ASN A 57 2.48 -5.91 4.43
N VAL A 58 1.78 -4.79 4.26
CA VAL A 58 0.52 -4.71 3.53
C VAL A 58 0.72 -3.83 2.29
N TYR A 59 0.31 -4.34 1.14
CA TYR A 59 0.43 -3.67 -0.15
C TYR A 59 -0.93 -3.58 -0.84
N GLY A 60 -1.34 -2.41 -1.26
CA GLY A 60 -2.46 -2.26 -2.19
C GLY A 60 -2.11 -2.89 -3.53
N GLY A 61 -1.02 -2.45 -4.13
CA GLY A 61 -0.41 -3.06 -5.32
C GLY A 61 1.10 -3.15 -5.19
N ALA A 62 1.71 -4.18 -5.76
CA ALA A 62 3.16 -4.35 -5.71
C ALA A 62 3.74 -4.94 -6.99
N ILE A 63 4.96 -4.50 -7.31
CA ILE A 63 5.91 -5.19 -8.18
C ILE A 63 7.11 -5.53 -7.32
N THR A 64 7.46 -6.82 -7.21
CA THR A 64 8.49 -7.30 -6.28
C THR A 64 9.80 -7.65 -6.95
N ASP A 65 9.84 -7.70 -8.27
CA ASP A 65 11.06 -7.99 -9.03
C ASP A 65 11.83 -6.70 -9.37
N ALA A 66 13.12 -6.66 -9.01
CA ALA A 66 13.99 -5.50 -9.25
C ALA A 66 14.29 -5.25 -10.74
N ALA A 67 14.19 -6.29 -11.61
CA ALA A 67 14.40 -6.15 -13.05
C ALA A 67 13.11 -5.77 -13.81
N ALA A 68 11.97 -5.67 -13.10
CA ALA A 68 10.72 -5.27 -13.72
C ALA A 68 10.74 -3.79 -14.13
N SER A 69 10.16 -3.48 -15.29
CA SER A 69 10.00 -2.10 -15.78
C SER A 69 8.55 -1.60 -15.77
N GLY A 70 7.61 -2.42 -15.32
CA GLY A 70 6.20 -2.05 -15.17
C GLY A 70 5.97 -1.03 -14.03
N ASN A 71 4.81 -0.40 -14.05
CA ASN A 71 4.40 0.60 -13.05
C ASN A 71 3.37 0.03 -12.07
N VAL A 72 3.35 0.57 -10.86
CA VAL A 72 2.27 0.37 -9.89
C VAL A 72 1.39 1.62 -9.90
N THR A 73 0.08 1.47 -10.18
CA THR A 73 -0.81 2.62 -10.35
C THR A 73 -2.18 2.40 -9.70
N GLY A 74 -2.69 3.45 -9.04
CA GLY A 74 -4.07 3.49 -8.54
C GLY A 74 -4.43 2.40 -7.53
N SER A 75 -3.47 1.94 -6.76
CA SER A 75 -3.66 0.89 -5.75
C SER A 75 -4.07 1.50 -4.41
N SER A 76 -4.76 0.73 -3.55
CA SER A 76 -5.26 1.25 -2.29
C SER A 76 -5.06 0.29 -1.11
N VAL A 77 -4.93 0.87 0.09
CA VAL A 77 -5.02 0.14 1.36
C VAL A 77 -6.00 0.87 2.27
N HIS A 78 -6.88 0.12 2.91
CA HIS A 78 -7.72 0.63 3.99
C HIS A 78 -7.43 -0.15 5.27
N VAL A 79 -7.02 0.54 6.32
CA VAL A 79 -6.84 -0.02 7.66
C VAL A 79 -7.87 0.60 8.59
N ALA A 80 -8.85 -0.21 9.01
CA ALA A 80 -9.91 0.21 9.93
C ALA A 80 -9.72 -0.36 11.35
N GLY A 81 -8.81 -1.34 11.50
CA GLY A 81 -8.52 -1.97 12.79
C GLY A 81 -7.41 -3.01 12.67
N GLY A 82 -7.14 -3.73 13.77
CA GLY A 82 -6.10 -4.75 13.81
C GLY A 82 -4.68 -4.20 13.97
N THR A 83 -3.70 -5.07 13.74
CA THR A 83 -2.27 -4.73 13.88
C THR A 83 -1.51 -5.13 12.62
N VAL A 84 -0.73 -4.21 12.06
CA VAL A 84 0.24 -4.47 10.99
C VAL A 84 1.63 -4.19 11.54
N THR A 85 2.40 -5.25 11.82
CA THR A 85 3.76 -5.11 12.40
C THR A 85 4.74 -4.50 11.39
N GLY A 86 4.55 -4.80 10.12
CA GLY A 86 5.37 -4.27 9.04
C GLY A 86 4.90 -2.89 8.55
N THR A 87 5.22 -2.62 7.31
CA THR A 87 4.92 -1.35 6.62
C THR A 87 3.68 -1.48 5.74
N VAL A 88 2.90 -0.42 5.68
CA VAL A 88 1.73 -0.29 4.79
C VAL A 88 2.12 0.52 3.57
N TYR A 89 1.85 0.01 2.37
CA TYR A 89 2.11 0.67 1.09
C TYR A 89 0.83 0.77 0.25
N GLY A 90 0.45 1.96 -0.14
CA GLY A 90 -0.57 2.14 -1.17
C GLY A 90 -0.12 1.51 -2.49
N GLY A 91 1.08 1.85 -2.95
CA GLY A 91 1.78 1.20 -4.07
C GLY A 91 3.24 0.97 -3.77
N HIS A 92 3.79 -0.18 -4.17
CA HIS A 92 5.21 -0.51 -3.99
C HIS A 92 5.81 -1.06 -5.28
N ASN A 93 6.88 -0.45 -5.76
CA ASN A 93 7.59 -0.90 -6.96
C ASN A 93 9.07 -1.16 -6.62
N ALA A 94 9.48 -2.42 -6.63
CA ALA A 94 10.87 -2.82 -6.46
C ALA A 94 11.69 -2.72 -7.77
N GLY A 95 11.02 -2.59 -8.91
CA GLY A 95 11.62 -2.46 -10.23
C GLY A 95 11.99 -1.02 -10.59
N THR A 96 12.19 -0.77 -11.88
CA THR A 96 12.61 0.54 -12.42
C THR A 96 11.46 1.48 -12.75
N GLY A 97 10.21 1.01 -12.67
CA GLY A 97 9.02 1.80 -12.95
C GLY A 97 8.56 2.68 -11.78
N THR A 98 7.43 3.33 -11.95
CA THR A 98 6.84 4.28 -11.00
C THR A 98 5.88 3.62 -10.01
N ALA A 99 5.58 4.32 -8.90
CA ALA A 99 4.48 3.99 -7.97
C ALA A 99 3.61 5.23 -7.76
N THR A 100 2.50 5.33 -8.49
CA THR A 100 1.69 6.55 -8.58
C THR A 100 0.22 6.31 -8.27
N GLY A 101 -0.46 7.33 -7.73
CA GLY A 101 -1.89 7.27 -7.42
C GLY A 101 -2.22 6.24 -6.32
N GLY A 102 -1.28 5.88 -5.47
CA GLY A 102 -1.51 5.01 -4.32
C GLY A 102 -2.32 5.74 -3.25
N ILE A 103 -3.31 5.06 -2.68
CA ILE A 103 -4.19 5.63 -1.64
C ILE A 103 -4.09 4.73 -0.40
N VAL A 104 -3.75 5.33 0.75
CA VAL A 104 -3.86 4.66 2.05
C VAL A 104 -4.87 5.41 2.90
N THR A 105 -5.90 4.72 3.37
CA THR A 105 -6.91 5.26 4.28
C THR A 105 -6.81 4.54 5.62
N ILE A 106 -6.64 5.30 6.70
CA ILE A 106 -6.49 4.77 8.05
C ILE A 106 -7.60 5.35 8.92
N THR A 107 -8.47 4.49 9.40
CA THR A 107 -9.55 4.86 10.31
C THR A 107 -9.38 4.22 11.70
N GLY A 108 -8.45 3.29 11.84
CA GLY A 108 -8.14 2.63 13.11
C GLY A 108 -6.97 1.65 13.00
N GLY A 109 -6.56 1.05 14.11
CA GLY A 109 -5.55 0.01 14.16
C GLY A 109 -4.15 0.48 14.57
N HIS A 110 -3.20 -0.45 14.57
CA HIS A 110 -1.80 -0.22 14.91
C HIS A 110 -0.93 -0.61 13.73
N MET A 111 -0.01 0.24 13.31
CA MET A 111 0.86 -0.04 12.18
C MET A 111 2.23 0.62 12.33
N GLY A 112 3.22 0.03 11.66
CA GLY A 112 4.55 0.60 11.53
C GLY A 112 4.57 1.82 10.62
N ALA A 113 5.46 1.86 9.64
CA ALA A 113 5.51 2.95 8.68
C ALA A 113 4.40 2.85 7.64
N VAL A 114 3.99 3.99 7.08
CA VAL A 114 2.98 4.09 6.03
C VAL A 114 3.53 4.89 4.85
N TYR A 115 3.43 4.34 3.65
CA TYR A 115 3.80 4.99 2.40
C TYR A 115 2.58 5.07 1.46
N GLY A 116 2.29 6.24 0.95
CA GLY A 116 1.33 6.39 -0.14
C GLY A 116 1.81 5.69 -1.41
N GLY A 117 3.09 5.90 -1.77
CA GLY A 117 3.80 5.19 -2.84
C GLY A 117 5.27 5.01 -2.50
N TYR A 118 5.87 3.94 -3.01
CA TYR A 118 7.29 3.64 -2.81
C TYR A 118 7.90 3.05 -4.08
N THR A 119 9.08 3.50 -4.47
CA THR A 119 9.92 2.88 -5.49
C THR A 119 11.31 2.59 -4.93
N ALA A 120 11.89 1.44 -5.28
CA ALA A 120 13.26 1.09 -4.89
C ALA A 120 14.32 1.80 -5.76
N THR A 121 13.93 2.28 -6.95
CA THR A 121 14.84 2.93 -7.89
C THR A 121 14.90 4.43 -7.63
N THR A 122 16.12 4.94 -7.41
CA THR A 122 16.39 6.38 -7.24
C THR A 122 15.93 7.16 -8.48
N GLY A 123 15.17 8.22 -8.27
CA GLY A 123 14.64 9.07 -9.34
C GLY A 123 13.36 8.58 -10.02
N ALA A 124 12.87 7.39 -9.68
CA ALA A 124 11.56 6.95 -10.17
C ALA A 124 10.43 7.71 -9.46
N ALA A 125 9.38 8.08 -10.21
CA ALA A 125 8.33 8.93 -9.68
C ALA A 125 7.39 8.21 -8.69
N THR A 126 7.10 8.89 -7.59
CA THR A 126 6.08 8.50 -6.58
C THR A 126 5.07 9.63 -6.40
N THR A 127 4.41 10.03 -7.48
CA THR A 127 3.51 11.19 -7.49
C THR A 127 2.04 10.81 -7.38
N GLY A 128 1.21 11.77 -6.95
CA GLY A 128 -0.24 11.58 -6.85
C GLY A 128 -0.68 10.58 -5.78
N ASN A 129 0.21 10.21 -4.86
CA ASN A 129 -0.13 9.31 -3.77
C ASN A 129 -0.80 10.09 -2.63
N THR A 130 -1.75 9.45 -1.94
CA THR A 130 -2.55 10.07 -0.90
C THR A 130 -2.60 9.18 0.34
N ILE A 131 -2.50 9.80 1.53
CA ILE A 131 -2.75 9.14 2.80
C ILE A 131 -3.85 9.92 3.52
N ASN A 132 -4.97 9.26 3.74
CA ASN A 132 -6.12 9.79 4.47
C ASN A 132 -6.09 9.27 5.91
N LEU A 133 -6.16 10.18 6.87
CA LEU A 133 -6.30 9.87 8.29
C LEU A 133 -7.74 10.21 8.73
N GLY A 134 -8.46 9.21 9.19
CA GLY A 134 -9.90 9.35 9.41
C GLY A 134 -10.67 9.34 8.09
N THR A 135 -11.89 9.85 8.09
CA THR A 135 -12.76 9.83 6.91
C THR A 135 -12.59 11.05 6.00
N ALA A 136 -11.85 12.09 6.44
CA ALA A 136 -11.68 13.31 5.68
C ALA A 136 -10.31 14.00 5.83
N ASP A 137 -9.38 13.42 6.58
CA ASP A 137 -8.03 13.97 6.71
C ASP A 137 -7.17 13.45 5.57
N THR A 138 -6.59 14.33 4.79
CA THR A 138 -5.75 13.97 3.65
C THR A 138 -4.33 14.48 3.87
N VAL A 139 -3.36 13.57 3.84
CA VAL A 139 -1.94 13.92 3.80
C VAL A 139 -1.48 13.86 2.34
N THR A 140 -1.15 15.01 1.78
CA THR A 140 -0.59 15.08 0.43
C THR A 140 0.91 14.72 0.44
N PRO A 141 1.51 14.39 -0.72
CA PRO A 141 2.96 14.14 -0.83
C PRO A 141 3.84 15.30 -0.32
N ALA A 142 3.30 16.51 -0.23
CA ALA A 142 3.97 17.68 0.33
C ALA A 142 3.92 17.73 1.89
N GLY A 143 3.37 16.71 2.55
CA GLY A 143 3.29 16.66 4.01
C GLY A 143 2.22 17.55 4.63
N THR A 144 1.31 18.12 3.84
CA THR A 144 0.21 18.93 4.37
C THR A 144 -0.93 18.03 4.85
N VAL A 145 -1.26 18.09 6.12
CA VAL A 145 -2.44 17.45 6.70
C VAL A 145 -3.59 18.44 6.66
N THR A 146 -4.65 18.11 5.92
CA THR A 146 -5.89 18.89 5.96
C THR A 146 -6.88 18.18 6.87
N ALA A 147 -6.99 18.65 8.10
CA ALA A 147 -7.95 18.09 9.06
C ALA A 147 -9.34 18.66 8.79
N ALA A 148 -10.27 17.84 8.36
CA ALA A 148 -11.69 18.19 8.29
C ALA A 148 -12.55 16.93 8.30
N GLY A 149 -12.77 16.28 9.43
CA GLY A 149 -13.67 15.12 9.46
C GLY A 149 -13.60 14.26 10.71
N THR A 150 -14.08 13.05 10.62
CA THR A 150 -14.05 12.11 11.73
C THR A 150 -12.61 11.66 12.00
N PRO A 151 -12.07 11.90 13.19
CA PRO A 151 -10.71 11.48 13.52
C PRO A 151 -10.58 9.96 13.46
N VAL A 152 -9.35 9.47 13.36
CA VAL A 152 -9.07 8.04 13.53
C VAL A 152 -9.55 7.53 14.88
N ALA A 153 -9.89 6.26 14.97
CA ALA A 153 -10.37 5.65 16.21
C ALA A 153 -9.37 5.83 17.35
N ALA A 154 -9.88 6.04 18.57
CA ALA A 154 -9.04 6.13 19.75
C ALA A 154 -8.15 4.88 19.90
N GLY A 155 -6.89 5.08 20.27
CA GLY A 155 -5.90 4.01 20.37
C GLY A 155 -5.22 3.64 19.05
N THR A 156 -5.56 4.30 17.92
CA THR A 156 -4.80 4.13 16.69
C THR A 156 -3.37 4.60 16.88
N SER A 157 -2.41 3.79 16.44
CA SER A 157 -1.00 4.20 16.40
C SER A 157 -0.40 3.93 15.03
N ILE A 158 0.36 4.91 14.54
CA ILE A 158 1.05 4.87 13.28
C ILE A 158 2.49 5.30 13.55
N GLY A 159 3.46 4.59 12.99
CA GLY A 159 4.85 4.98 13.05
C GLY A 159 5.12 6.23 12.17
N ASN A 160 5.95 6.09 11.16
CA ASN A 160 6.23 7.19 10.25
C ASN A 160 5.27 7.20 9.06
N ILE A 161 4.95 8.39 8.55
CA ILE A 161 4.07 8.57 7.39
C ILE A 161 4.85 9.27 6.26
N TYR A 162 4.82 8.67 5.06
CA TYR A 162 5.50 9.18 3.88
C TYR A 162 4.52 9.23 2.70
N GLY A 163 4.32 10.39 2.10
CA GLY A 163 3.50 10.54 0.89
C GLY A 163 4.11 9.83 -0.32
N GLY A 164 5.45 9.81 -0.40
CA GLY A 164 6.23 9.12 -1.42
C GLY A 164 7.52 8.53 -0.84
N ASN A 165 8.53 8.30 -1.69
CA ASN A 165 9.83 7.83 -1.25
C ASN A 165 10.45 8.79 -0.21
N GLN A 166 11.14 8.19 0.74
CA GLN A 166 12.11 8.90 1.54
C GLN A 166 13.38 9.05 0.66
N SER A 167 13.67 10.26 0.25
CA SER A 167 14.91 10.60 -0.48
C SER A 167 16.08 10.79 0.49
#